data_2847e7c9f1ab7c3bbdb2a377e5fee1e9
#
_entry.id   2847e7c9f1ab7c3bbdb2a377e5fee1e9
#
_cell.length_a   1.000
_cell.length_b   1.000
_cell.length_c   1.000
_cell.angle_alpha   90.00
_cell.angle_beta   90.00
_cell.angle_gamma   90.00
#
_symmetry.space_group_name_H-M   'P 1'
#
loop_
_entity.id
_entity.type
_entity.pdbx_description
1 polymer ?
#
loop_
_entity_poly.entity_id
_entity_poly.type
_entity_poly.pdbx_seq_one_letter_code
_entity_poly.pdbx_strand_id
1 'polypeptide(L)'
;TESPKEIDNWVAAIEMADSLGLDIVSTSLGYTTFDDESFNFAYADMDGRSSRGAQAAIIAARKGLLLIVAAGNDGNKTWHYLSTPADADSILTVGAVDIDRTITNFSSFGPSADGRIKPEICAVGKQTILLNPSNDEIMKGNGTCFACPLVAGMAACLWSALPHASNMEIRERIIRSSDRYSTPHEQYGYGIPDAWQAYTSIYSEAKNIQINSERACKQIIDGQLRILYQGKTYNIIGKEL
;
A
#
# COMPACT_ATOMS: atom_id res chain seq x y z
N THR A 1 8.14 19.04 -14.02
CA THR A 1 8.37 18.19 -15.22
C THR A 1 8.05 16.76 -14.84
N GLU A 2 6.99 16.21 -15.41
CA GLU A 2 6.56 14.82 -15.20
C GLU A 2 7.22 13.95 -16.27
N SER A 3 8.05 13.00 -15.88
CA SER A 3 8.73 12.11 -16.82
C SER A 3 8.71 10.65 -16.35
N PRO A 4 8.79 9.66 -17.25
CA PRO A 4 8.87 8.24 -16.87
C PRO A 4 10.04 7.90 -15.95
N LYS A 5 11.08 8.73 -15.91
CA LYS A 5 12.22 8.60 -14.98
C LYS A 5 11.80 8.66 -13.50
N GLU A 6 10.70 9.34 -13.20
CA GLU A 6 10.19 9.41 -11.84
C GLU A 6 9.70 8.04 -11.34
N ILE A 7 9.12 7.23 -12.22
CA ILE A 7 8.78 5.84 -11.91
C ILE A 7 10.07 5.04 -11.64
N ASP A 8 11.13 5.22 -12.42
CA ASP A 8 12.41 4.55 -12.20
C ASP A 8 13.06 4.97 -10.88
N ASN A 9 12.96 6.25 -10.51
CA ASN A 9 13.42 6.75 -9.23
C ASN A 9 12.61 6.15 -8.08
N TRP A 10 11.29 6.00 -8.25
CA TRP A 10 10.45 5.33 -7.25
C TRP A 10 10.82 3.85 -7.12
N VAL A 11 11.07 3.14 -8.22
CA VAL A 11 11.54 1.74 -8.20
C VAL A 11 12.86 1.64 -7.42
N ALA A 12 13.83 2.50 -7.71
CA ALA A 12 15.10 2.54 -6.98
C ALA A 12 14.92 2.81 -5.47
N ALA A 13 13.95 3.67 -5.10
CA ALA A 13 13.61 3.90 -3.70
C ALA A 13 13.02 2.66 -3.02
N ILE A 14 12.18 1.88 -3.72
CA ILE A 14 11.64 0.61 -3.20
C ILE A 14 12.74 -0.45 -3.06
N GLU A 15 13.65 -0.56 -4.02
CA GLU A 15 14.82 -1.44 -3.91
C GLU A 15 15.71 -1.06 -2.73
N MET A 16 15.93 0.24 -2.51
CA MET A 16 16.65 0.75 -1.34
C MET A 16 15.91 0.39 -0.04
N ALA A 17 14.59 0.57 0.02
CA ALA A 17 13.77 0.19 1.17
C ALA A 17 13.90 -1.30 1.51
N ASP A 18 13.86 -2.17 0.49
CA ASP A 18 14.10 -3.61 0.66
C ASP A 18 15.52 -3.90 1.18
N SER A 19 16.53 -3.25 0.63
CA SER A 19 17.94 -3.43 1.04
C SER A 19 18.20 -2.99 2.48
N LEU A 20 17.48 -1.97 2.95
CA LEU A 20 17.55 -1.49 4.35
C LEU A 20 16.73 -2.34 5.32
N GLY A 21 15.95 -3.31 4.81
CA GLY A 21 15.11 -4.18 5.64
C GLY A 21 13.88 -3.50 6.20
N LEU A 22 13.34 -2.49 5.51
CA LEU A 22 12.08 -1.86 5.92
C LEU A 22 10.91 -2.84 5.74
N ASP A 23 9.93 -2.76 6.64
CA ASP A 23 8.72 -3.60 6.59
C ASP A 23 7.58 -2.92 5.85
N ILE A 24 7.44 -1.59 6.01
CA ILE A 24 6.32 -0.82 5.48
C ILE A 24 6.84 0.37 4.67
N VAL A 25 6.24 0.58 3.50
CA VAL A 25 6.47 1.78 2.68
C VAL A 25 5.14 2.46 2.40
N SER A 26 5.06 3.76 2.76
CA SER A 26 3.92 4.63 2.44
C SER A 26 4.25 5.47 1.20
N THR A 27 3.44 5.34 0.16
CA THR A 27 3.63 6.03 -1.13
C THR A 27 2.45 6.95 -1.43
N SER A 28 2.69 8.26 -1.37
CA SER A 28 1.70 9.28 -1.74
C SER A 28 2.01 9.88 -3.12
N LEU A 29 2.44 9.04 -4.05
CA LEU A 29 2.80 9.36 -5.43
C LEU A 29 1.98 8.50 -6.40
N GLY A 30 1.76 9.00 -7.61
CA GLY A 30 1.11 8.22 -8.66
C GLY A 30 1.25 8.90 -10.01
N TYR A 31 1.30 8.11 -11.06
CA TYR A 31 1.60 8.55 -12.42
C TYR A 31 0.55 8.04 -13.40
N THR A 32 0.09 8.93 -14.28
CA THR A 32 -0.82 8.61 -15.40
C THR A 32 -0.40 9.33 -16.68
N THR A 33 0.05 10.57 -16.55
CA THR A 33 0.41 11.44 -17.69
C THR A 33 1.79 12.02 -17.48
N PHE A 34 2.47 12.32 -18.57
CA PHE A 34 3.83 12.87 -18.61
C PHE A 34 3.89 14.07 -19.54
N ASP A 35 4.97 14.87 -19.44
CA ASP A 35 5.21 16.01 -20.33
C ASP A 35 5.33 15.58 -21.80
N ASP A 36 5.88 14.40 -22.07
CA ASP A 36 5.82 13.73 -23.36
C ASP A 36 4.64 12.75 -23.36
N GLU A 37 3.57 13.13 -24.04
CA GLU A 37 2.32 12.39 -24.10
C GLU A 37 2.48 10.96 -24.67
N SER A 38 3.58 10.67 -25.38
CA SER A 38 3.83 9.30 -25.90
C SER A 38 4.05 8.26 -24.81
N PHE A 39 4.34 8.71 -23.59
CA PHE A 39 4.49 7.87 -22.39
C PHE A 39 3.24 7.80 -21.52
N ASN A 40 2.18 8.52 -21.86
CA ASN A 40 0.94 8.50 -21.07
C ASN A 40 0.35 7.10 -21.01
N PHE A 41 -0.11 6.73 -19.82
CA PHE A 41 -0.83 5.48 -19.64
C PHE A 41 -2.29 5.61 -20.11
N ALA A 42 -2.77 4.55 -20.76
CA ALA A 42 -4.19 4.34 -20.99
C ALA A 42 -4.81 3.57 -19.81
N TYR A 43 -6.14 3.58 -19.70
CA TYR A 43 -6.81 2.77 -18.67
C TYR A 43 -6.45 1.28 -18.74
N ALA A 44 -6.27 0.75 -19.94
CA ALA A 44 -5.87 -0.64 -20.13
C ALA A 44 -4.53 -1.01 -19.46
N ASP A 45 -3.67 -0.01 -19.25
CA ASP A 45 -2.37 -0.19 -18.60
C ASP A 45 -2.46 -0.22 -17.06
N MET A 46 -3.63 0.15 -16.49
CA MET A 46 -3.89 0.07 -15.05
C MET A 46 -4.27 -1.36 -14.62
N ASP A 47 -3.57 -2.33 -15.13
CA ASP A 47 -3.78 -3.77 -14.95
C ASP A 47 -2.90 -4.39 -13.83
N GLY A 48 -2.11 -3.56 -13.16
CA GLY A 48 -1.17 -3.99 -12.13
C GLY A 48 0.10 -4.66 -12.65
N ARG A 49 0.32 -4.67 -13.97
CA ARG A 49 1.44 -5.40 -14.61
C ARG A 49 2.16 -4.61 -15.67
N SER A 50 1.45 -3.72 -16.38
CA SER A 50 1.99 -2.98 -17.51
C SER A 50 3.03 -1.96 -17.09
N SER A 51 2.85 -1.26 -15.97
CA SER A 51 3.83 -0.29 -15.50
C SER A 51 4.98 -0.94 -14.74
N ARG A 52 6.18 -0.38 -14.89
CA ARG A 52 7.37 -0.77 -14.10
C ARG A 52 7.14 -0.54 -12.59
N GLY A 53 6.41 0.52 -12.24
CA GLY A 53 6.02 0.80 -10.87
C GLY A 53 5.17 -0.31 -10.26
N ALA A 54 4.12 -0.76 -10.96
CA ALA A 54 3.29 -1.87 -10.51
C ALA A 54 4.07 -3.19 -10.41
N GLN A 55 4.94 -3.48 -11.38
CA GLN A 55 5.80 -4.68 -11.34
C GLN A 55 6.74 -4.66 -10.12
N ALA A 56 7.40 -3.52 -9.84
CA ALA A 56 8.26 -3.36 -8.68
C ALA A 56 7.49 -3.49 -7.36
N ALA A 57 6.28 -2.94 -7.28
CA ALA A 57 5.41 -3.07 -6.13
C ALA A 57 5.09 -4.55 -5.82
N ILE A 58 4.75 -5.34 -6.83
CA ILE A 58 4.47 -6.77 -6.68
C ILE A 58 5.73 -7.53 -6.22
N ILE A 59 6.89 -7.22 -6.79
CA ILE A 59 8.15 -7.86 -6.39
C ILE A 59 8.46 -7.53 -4.92
N ALA A 60 8.34 -6.26 -4.53
CA ALA A 60 8.56 -5.82 -3.15
C ALA A 60 7.60 -6.51 -2.16
N ALA A 61 6.31 -6.62 -2.52
CA ALA A 61 5.35 -7.33 -1.69
C ALA A 61 5.71 -8.82 -1.51
N ARG A 62 6.18 -9.48 -2.57
CA ARG A 62 6.65 -10.88 -2.51
C ARG A 62 7.89 -11.04 -1.62
N LYS A 63 8.73 -10.01 -1.52
CA LYS A 63 9.91 -9.98 -0.65
C LYS A 63 9.59 -9.68 0.81
N GLY A 64 8.35 -9.31 1.13
CA GLY A 64 7.89 -9.09 2.49
C GLY A 64 7.60 -7.63 2.85
N LEU A 65 7.72 -6.68 1.93
CA LEU A 65 7.33 -5.29 2.17
C LEU A 65 5.80 -5.17 2.10
N LEU A 66 5.22 -4.40 3.01
CA LEU A 66 3.84 -3.94 2.91
C LEU A 66 3.84 -2.54 2.29
N LEU A 67 3.39 -2.46 1.04
CA LEU A 67 3.25 -1.17 0.37
C LEU A 67 1.84 -0.63 0.54
N ILE A 68 1.76 0.62 0.95
CA ILE A 68 0.51 1.36 1.12
C ILE A 68 0.58 2.57 0.20
N VAL A 69 -0.35 2.65 -0.75
CA VAL A 69 -0.26 3.58 -1.89
C VAL A 69 -1.54 4.39 -2.00
N ALA A 70 -1.42 5.70 -2.20
CA ALA A 70 -2.55 6.58 -2.45
C ALA A 70 -3.22 6.26 -3.80
N ALA A 71 -4.56 6.24 -3.83
CA ALA A 71 -5.32 5.90 -5.04
C ALA A 71 -5.19 6.92 -6.17
N GLY A 72 -4.93 8.19 -5.84
CA GLY A 72 -4.95 9.32 -6.77
C GLY A 72 -6.09 10.30 -6.45
N ASN A 73 -6.06 11.47 -7.09
CA ASN A 73 -6.99 12.57 -6.80
C ASN A 73 -7.75 13.03 -8.06
N ASP A 74 -8.06 12.09 -8.93
CA ASP A 74 -8.70 12.34 -10.23
C ASP A 74 -10.17 11.89 -10.29
N GLY A 75 -10.76 11.46 -9.17
CA GLY A 75 -12.12 10.92 -9.11
C GLY A 75 -13.21 11.81 -9.69
N ASN A 76 -13.03 13.13 -9.74
CA ASN A 76 -13.92 14.10 -10.35
C ASN A 76 -13.44 14.59 -11.73
N LYS A 77 -12.42 13.98 -12.31
CA LYS A 77 -11.87 14.27 -13.64
C LYS A 77 -12.31 13.20 -14.65
N THR A 78 -12.05 13.45 -15.93
CA THR A 78 -12.31 12.48 -17.00
C THR A 78 -11.60 11.15 -16.78
N TRP A 79 -10.38 11.18 -16.26
CA TRP A 79 -9.60 9.99 -15.95
C TRP A 79 -10.22 9.15 -14.82
N HIS A 80 -10.67 9.75 -13.72
CA HIS A 80 -11.24 9.22 -12.48
C HIS A 80 -10.65 7.91 -11.92
N TYR A 81 -9.88 7.16 -12.68
CA TYR A 81 -9.25 5.90 -12.28
C TYR A 81 -8.02 6.09 -11.39
N LEU A 82 -7.45 4.98 -10.98
CA LEU A 82 -6.20 4.95 -10.23
C LEU A 82 -5.02 5.45 -11.06
N SER A 83 -3.94 5.78 -10.37
CA SER A 83 -2.64 6.03 -10.97
C SER A 83 -1.66 4.92 -10.58
N THR A 84 -0.73 4.54 -11.49
CA THR A 84 0.30 3.56 -11.11
C THR A 84 1.26 4.17 -10.06
N PRO A 85 1.72 3.42 -9.04
CA PRO A 85 1.60 1.98 -8.83
C PRO A 85 0.37 1.53 -8.01
N ALA A 86 -0.65 2.38 -7.80
CA ALA A 86 -1.82 2.03 -7.00
C ALA A 86 -2.66 0.89 -7.62
N ASP A 87 -2.52 0.66 -8.92
CA ASP A 87 -3.12 -0.46 -9.65
C ASP A 87 -2.48 -1.83 -9.34
N ALA A 88 -1.30 -1.86 -8.71
CA ALA A 88 -0.58 -3.10 -8.44
C ALA A 88 -1.36 -4.07 -7.55
N ASP A 89 -1.17 -5.37 -7.78
CA ASP A 89 -1.66 -6.42 -6.88
C ASP A 89 -0.80 -6.50 -5.60
N SER A 90 -1.34 -7.16 -4.58
CA SER A 90 -0.60 -7.46 -3.33
C SER A 90 -0.16 -6.23 -2.50
N ILE A 91 -0.73 -5.06 -2.76
CA ILE A 91 -0.53 -3.82 -2.00
C ILE A 91 -1.83 -3.36 -1.33
N LEU A 92 -1.78 -2.31 -0.51
CA LEU A 92 -2.95 -1.60 -0.02
C LEU A 92 -3.08 -0.25 -0.73
N THR A 93 -4.06 -0.12 -1.61
CA THR A 93 -4.41 1.16 -2.23
C THR A 93 -5.45 1.85 -1.37
N VAL A 94 -5.24 3.13 -1.08
CA VAL A 94 -6.04 3.89 -0.12
C VAL A 94 -6.77 5.04 -0.80
N GLY A 95 -8.09 4.98 -0.77
CA GLY A 95 -8.99 6.06 -1.17
C GLY A 95 -9.22 7.07 -0.03
N ALA A 96 -9.91 8.17 -0.32
CA ALA A 96 -10.14 9.25 0.63
C ALA A 96 -11.63 9.44 0.95
N VAL A 97 -11.93 9.42 2.24
CA VAL A 97 -13.22 9.85 2.80
C VAL A 97 -13.07 11.14 3.62
N ASP A 98 -14.19 11.79 3.95
CA ASP A 98 -14.22 12.85 4.97
C ASP A 98 -14.41 12.26 6.37
N ILE A 99 -14.49 13.15 7.37
CA ILE A 99 -14.66 12.75 8.77
C ILE A 99 -16.00 12.05 9.03
N ASP A 100 -17.02 12.32 8.21
CA ASP A 100 -18.33 11.70 8.28
C ASP A 100 -18.39 10.37 7.52
N ARG A 101 -17.23 9.85 7.10
CA ARG A 101 -17.05 8.59 6.37
C ARG A 101 -17.66 8.60 4.96
N THR A 102 -17.93 9.79 4.41
CA THR A 102 -18.44 9.94 3.03
C THR A 102 -17.27 10.02 2.06
N ILE A 103 -17.37 9.27 0.94
CA ILE A 103 -16.33 9.31 -0.11
C ILE A 103 -16.15 10.72 -0.64
N THR A 104 -14.92 11.15 -0.83
CA THR A 104 -14.61 12.44 -1.41
C THR A 104 -14.71 12.37 -2.94
N ASN A 105 -15.20 13.43 -3.55
CA ASN A 105 -15.36 13.49 -5.00
C ASN A 105 -14.05 13.42 -5.79
N PHE A 106 -12.94 13.78 -5.17
CA PHE A 106 -11.63 13.74 -5.82
C PHE A 106 -10.95 12.36 -5.72
N SER A 107 -11.37 11.49 -4.78
CA SER A 107 -10.72 10.18 -4.63
C SER A 107 -10.83 9.36 -5.90
N SER A 108 -9.70 9.02 -6.50
CA SER A 108 -9.64 8.07 -7.61
C SER A 108 -10.16 6.70 -7.18
N PHE A 109 -10.74 5.96 -8.11
CA PHE A 109 -11.39 4.68 -7.83
C PHE A 109 -11.23 3.69 -9.00
N GLY A 110 -11.62 2.45 -8.76
CA GLY A 110 -11.53 1.36 -9.69
C GLY A 110 -12.74 1.17 -10.61
N PRO A 111 -12.87 -0.02 -11.13
CA PRO A 111 -11.95 -1.15 -10.95
C PRO A 111 -10.59 -0.91 -11.62
N SER A 112 -9.58 -1.74 -11.30
CA SER A 112 -8.40 -1.83 -12.16
C SER A 112 -8.77 -2.42 -13.52
N ALA A 113 -7.92 -2.25 -14.54
CA ALA A 113 -8.23 -2.71 -15.89
C ALA A 113 -8.41 -4.23 -16.00
N ASP A 114 -7.81 -4.99 -15.08
CA ASP A 114 -8.00 -6.44 -14.94
C ASP A 114 -9.17 -6.83 -14.00
N GLY A 115 -9.99 -5.85 -13.59
CA GLY A 115 -11.26 -6.08 -12.87
C GLY A 115 -11.14 -6.27 -11.36
N ARG A 116 -9.99 -5.97 -10.74
CA ARG A 116 -9.84 -6.04 -9.28
C ARG A 116 -10.49 -4.84 -8.59
N ILE A 117 -10.98 -5.09 -7.37
CA ILE A 117 -11.50 -4.04 -6.50
C ILE A 117 -10.34 -3.13 -6.08
N LYS A 118 -10.48 -1.85 -6.41
CA LYS A 118 -9.56 -0.76 -6.07
C LYS A 118 -10.36 0.54 -5.83
N PRO A 119 -9.95 1.39 -4.86
CA PRO A 119 -8.91 1.11 -3.86
C PRO A 119 -9.32 -0.10 -3.01
N GLU A 120 -8.38 -0.73 -2.30
CA GLU A 120 -8.79 -1.77 -1.34
C GLU A 120 -9.57 -1.17 -0.18
N ILE A 121 -9.12 -0.05 0.35
CA ILE A 121 -9.70 0.57 1.55
C ILE A 121 -9.71 2.09 1.44
N CYS A 122 -10.41 2.75 2.36
CA CYS A 122 -10.43 4.20 2.49
C CYS A 122 -10.02 4.65 3.90
N ALA A 123 -9.47 5.86 3.98
CA ALA A 123 -9.23 6.56 5.23
C ALA A 123 -9.51 8.07 5.07
N VAL A 124 -9.47 8.83 6.17
CA VAL A 124 -9.72 10.28 6.13
C VAL A 124 -8.66 10.99 5.31
N GLY A 125 -9.08 11.60 4.21
CA GLY A 125 -8.20 12.38 3.32
C GLY A 125 -8.77 13.75 2.99
N LYS A 126 -9.87 14.17 3.63
CA LYS A 126 -10.46 15.50 3.46
C LYS A 126 -10.41 16.27 4.78
N GLN A 127 -9.93 17.50 4.68
CA GLN A 127 -9.70 18.38 5.84
C GLN A 127 -8.80 17.74 6.91
N THR A 128 -7.86 16.91 6.48
CA THR A 128 -6.88 16.27 7.37
C THR A 128 -6.01 17.33 8.03
N ILE A 129 -5.85 17.22 9.33
CA ILE A 129 -5.05 18.15 10.12
C ILE A 129 -3.56 17.91 9.86
N LEU A 130 -2.85 18.95 9.48
CA LEU A 130 -1.45 18.94 9.11
C LEU A 130 -0.69 20.05 9.81
N LEU A 131 0.61 19.88 9.97
CA LEU A 131 1.51 20.96 10.33
C LEU A 131 1.95 21.69 9.05
N ASN A 132 1.84 23.00 9.04
CA ASN A 132 2.34 23.82 7.93
C ASN A 132 3.88 23.94 8.05
N PRO A 133 4.65 23.42 7.06
CA PRO A 133 6.10 23.41 7.15
C PRO A 133 6.74 24.81 7.09
N SER A 134 5.97 25.84 6.71
CA SER A 134 6.50 27.20 6.55
C SER A 134 6.39 28.07 7.81
N ASN A 135 5.45 27.76 8.71
CA ASN A 135 5.18 28.62 9.88
C ASN A 135 4.77 27.86 11.14
N ASP A 136 4.87 26.52 11.14
CA ASP A 136 4.50 25.64 12.25
C ASP A 136 3.04 25.77 12.72
N GLU A 137 2.16 26.38 11.91
CA GLU A 137 0.74 26.48 12.22
C GLU A 137 -0.01 25.23 11.77
N ILE A 138 -1.15 24.98 12.39
CA ILE A 138 -2.06 23.90 11.98
C ILE A 138 -2.79 24.31 10.71
N MET A 139 -2.73 23.46 9.70
CA MET A 139 -3.49 23.62 8.44
C MET A 139 -4.32 22.39 8.12
N LYS A 140 -5.22 22.52 7.15
CA LYS A 140 -6.04 21.42 6.63
C LYS A 140 -5.67 21.13 5.20
N GLY A 141 -5.50 19.85 4.89
CA GLY A 141 -5.22 19.36 3.53
C GLY A 141 -6.27 18.38 3.02
N ASN A 142 -6.35 18.28 1.69
CA ASN A 142 -7.22 17.34 0.99
C ASN A 142 -6.39 16.50 0.01
N GLY A 143 -6.61 15.18 0.01
CA GLY A 143 -5.96 14.26 -0.91
C GLY A 143 -5.89 12.84 -0.35
N THR A 144 -5.85 11.86 -1.22
CA THR A 144 -5.53 10.48 -0.87
C THR A 144 -4.12 10.35 -0.29
N CYS A 145 -3.24 11.33 -0.61
CA CYS A 145 -1.91 11.47 -0.03
C CYS A 145 -1.91 11.63 1.50
N PHE A 146 -3.01 12.10 2.09
CA PHE A 146 -3.16 12.22 3.54
C PHE A 146 -3.86 11.01 4.16
N ALA A 147 -4.70 10.32 3.41
CA ALA A 147 -5.32 9.07 3.82
C ALA A 147 -4.31 7.91 3.90
N CYS A 148 -3.41 7.84 2.94
CA CYS A 148 -2.39 6.81 2.82
C CYS A 148 -1.50 6.66 4.09
N PRO A 149 -0.86 7.71 4.63
CA PRO A 149 -0.01 7.59 5.82
C PRO A 149 -0.80 7.26 7.10
N LEU A 150 -2.09 7.56 7.19
CA LEU A 150 -2.92 7.13 8.32
C LEU A 150 -3.05 5.60 8.35
N VAL A 151 -3.27 5.00 7.18
CA VAL A 151 -3.29 3.54 7.04
C VAL A 151 -1.91 2.94 7.30
N ALA A 152 -0.82 3.60 6.86
CA ALA A 152 0.54 3.14 7.14
C ALA A 152 0.83 3.14 8.64
N GLY A 153 0.42 4.17 9.37
CA GLY A 153 0.51 4.23 10.83
C GLY A 153 -0.30 3.13 11.52
N MET A 154 -1.54 2.90 11.06
CA MET A 154 -2.37 1.79 11.54
C MET A 154 -1.71 0.43 11.30
N ALA A 155 -1.18 0.21 10.09
CA ALA A 155 -0.49 -1.03 9.73
C ALA A 155 0.76 -1.26 10.59
N ALA A 156 1.54 -0.21 10.87
CA ALA A 156 2.71 -0.29 11.74
C ALA A 156 2.34 -0.68 13.18
N CYS A 157 1.30 -0.07 13.73
CA CYS A 157 0.79 -0.42 15.06
C CYS A 157 0.29 -1.87 15.10
N LEU A 158 -0.49 -2.28 14.09
CA LEU A 158 -1.00 -3.65 14.01
C LEU A 158 0.13 -4.67 13.89
N TRP A 159 1.10 -4.41 13.03
CA TRP A 159 2.23 -5.33 12.83
C TRP A 159 3.13 -5.41 14.05
N SER A 160 3.37 -4.30 14.74
CA SER A 160 4.08 -4.30 16.02
C SER A 160 3.39 -5.17 17.09
N ALA A 161 2.06 -5.23 17.08
CA ALA A 161 1.28 -6.09 17.98
C ALA A 161 1.24 -7.57 17.52
N LEU A 162 1.55 -7.83 16.25
CA LEU A 162 1.54 -9.15 15.61
C LEU A 162 2.90 -9.44 14.93
N PRO A 163 4.01 -9.49 15.65
CA PRO A 163 5.37 -9.49 15.06
C PRO A 163 5.70 -10.74 14.24
N HIS A 164 4.89 -11.80 14.36
CA HIS A 164 5.06 -13.04 13.60
C HIS A 164 4.20 -13.09 12.33
N ALA A 165 3.32 -12.11 12.13
CA ALA A 165 2.48 -12.04 10.94
C ALA A 165 3.31 -11.64 9.71
N SER A 166 2.97 -12.19 8.55
CA SER A 166 3.55 -11.75 7.28
C SER A 166 2.91 -10.42 6.82
N ASN A 167 3.57 -9.71 5.88
CA ASN A 167 3.00 -8.52 5.24
C ASN A 167 1.61 -8.79 4.66
N MET A 168 1.41 -9.95 4.03
CA MET A 168 0.12 -10.33 3.44
C MET A 168 -0.94 -10.64 4.48
N GLU A 169 -0.58 -11.19 5.64
CA GLU A 169 -1.52 -11.36 6.76
C GLU A 169 -1.94 -10.02 7.34
N ILE A 170 -1.02 -9.08 7.52
CA ILE A 170 -1.35 -7.72 7.98
C ILE A 170 -2.27 -7.04 6.96
N ARG A 171 -1.94 -7.12 5.67
CA ARG A 171 -2.79 -6.61 4.59
C ARG A 171 -4.21 -7.17 4.67
N GLU A 172 -4.34 -8.48 4.74
CA GLU A 172 -5.63 -9.16 4.75
C GLU A 172 -6.45 -8.83 6.00
N ARG A 173 -5.81 -8.74 7.17
CA ARG A 173 -6.49 -8.34 8.41
C ARG A 173 -7.06 -6.93 8.31
N ILE A 174 -6.32 -6.00 7.71
CA ILE A 174 -6.78 -4.63 7.47
C ILE A 174 -7.99 -4.64 6.53
N ILE A 175 -7.92 -5.35 5.41
CA ILE A 175 -9.03 -5.45 4.45
C ILE A 175 -10.27 -6.08 5.10
N ARG A 176 -10.12 -7.18 5.81
CA ARG A 176 -11.26 -7.90 6.43
C ARG A 176 -11.92 -7.12 7.57
N SER A 177 -11.18 -6.26 8.25
CA SER A 177 -11.73 -5.39 9.29
C SER A 177 -12.56 -4.23 8.76
N SER A 178 -12.60 -4.06 7.44
CA SER A 178 -13.25 -2.90 6.82
C SER A 178 -14.77 -3.07 6.77
N ASP A 179 -15.48 -1.96 6.98
CA ASP A 179 -16.93 -1.91 7.20
C ASP A 179 -17.80 -2.35 6.00
N ARG A 180 -17.18 -2.53 4.83
CA ARG A 180 -17.83 -2.99 3.59
C ARG A 180 -17.25 -4.29 3.06
N TYR A 181 -16.53 -5.04 3.88
CA TYR A 181 -15.84 -6.25 3.44
C TYR A 181 -16.76 -7.23 2.69
N SER A 182 -18.00 -7.43 3.19
CA SER A 182 -18.97 -8.34 2.59
C SER A 182 -19.66 -7.78 1.33
N THR A 183 -19.63 -6.48 1.13
CA THR A 183 -20.31 -5.77 0.04
C THR A 183 -19.43 -4.63 -0.47
N PRO A 184 -18.32 -4.95 -1.13
CA PRO A 184 -17.38 -3.94 -1.59
C PRO A 184 -18.02 -3.03 -2.66
N HIS A 185 -17.50 -1.81 -2.74
CA HIS A 185 -18.00 -0.77 -3.64
C HIS A 185 -16.86 -0.19 -4.45
N GLU A 186 -17.08 0.15 -5.71
CA GLU A 186 -16.03 0.64 -6.63
C GLU A 186 -15.25 1.86 -6.10
N GLN A 187 -15.90 2.77 -5.36
CA GLN A 187 -15.25 3.96 -4.82
C GLN A 187 -14.67 3.75 -3.42
N TYR A 188 -15.29 2.90 -2.60
CA TYR A 188 -14.86 2.64 -1.22
C TYR A 188 -13.95 1.42 -1.10
N GLY A 189 -13.89 0.57 -2.11
CA GLY A 189 -13.30 -0.74 -1.99
C GLY A 189 -14.02 -1.57 -0.93
N TYR A 190 -13.26 -2.18 -0.03
CA TYR A 190 -13.81 -2.90 1.12
C TYR A 190 -14.21 -1.98 2.29
N GLY A 191 -14.05 -0.65 2.12
CA GLY A 191 -14.50 0.35 3.09
C GLY A 191 -13.39 0.87 3.99
N ILE A 192 -13.79 1.30 5.18
CA ILE A 192 -12.90 1.91 6.19
C ILE A 192 -12.51 0.84 7.20
N PRO A 193 -11.21 0.56 7.39
CA PRO A 193 -10.75 -0.49 8.30
C PRO A 193 -10.91 -0.09 9.76
N ASP A 194 -11.12 -1.09 10.61
CA ASP A 194 -11.14 -0.99 12.07
C ASP A 194 -9.90 -1.67 12.65
N ALA A 195 -9.04 -0.90 13.30
CA ALA A 195 -7.77 -1.38 13.84
C ALA A 195 -7.95 -2.44 14.94
N TRP A 196 -8.99 -2.28 15.78
CA TRP A 196 -9.27 -3.21 16.84
C TRP A 196 -9.80 -4.54 16.31
N GLN A 197 -10.69 -4.50 15.32
CA GLN A 197 -11.14 -5.71 14.63
C GLN A 197 -9.99 -6.40 13.90
N ALA A 198 -9.11 -5.65 13.21
CA ALA A 198 -7.94 -6.21 12.55
C ALA A 198 -7.01 -6.96 13.51
N TYR A 199 -6.85 -6.44 14.75
CA TYR A 199 -6.05 -7.07 15.78
C TYR A 199 -6.75 -8.30 16.40
N THR A 200 -8.03 -8.18 16.77
CA THR A 200 -8.73 -9.19 17.57
C THR A 200 -9.36 -10.30 16.75
N SER A 201 -9.59 -10.09 15.43
CA SER A 201 -10.13 -11.14 14.58
C SER A 201 -9.17 -12.33 14.52
N ILE A 202 -9.56 -13.39 15.24
CA ILE A 202 -8.88 -14.66 15.15
C ILE A 202 -9.24 -15.26 13.79
N TYR A 203 -8.24 -15.47 12.95
CA TYR A 203 -8.42 -16.23 11.72
C TYR A 203 -8.88 -17.65 12.08
N SER A 204 -10.18 -17.90 11.99
CA SER A 204 -10.74 -19.25 12.17
C SER A 204 -10.32 -20.21 11.05
N GLU A 205 -9.66 -19.72 10.01
CA GLU A 205 -9.09 -20.54 8.93
C GLU A 205 -7.63 -20.96 9.15
N ALA A 206 -7.01 -20.58 10.26
CA ALA A 206 -5.64 -21.02 10.61
C ALA A 206 -5.49 -22.53 10.82
N LYS A 207 -6.48 -23.35 10.47
CA LYS A 207 -6.42 -24.82 10.64
C LYS A 207 -5.67 -25.55 9.54
N ASN A 208 -5.22 -24.90 8.46
CA ASN A 208 -4.50 -25.60 7.39
C ASN A 208 -3.44 -24.76 6.64
N ILE A 209 -2.96 -23.68 7.20
CA ILE A 209 -1.70 -23.15 6.70
C ILE A 209 -0.61 -23.95 7.41
N GLN A 210 -0.20 -25.07 6.82
CA GLN A 210 1.18 -25.49 6.98
C GLN A 210 2.00 -24.23 6.67
N ILE A 211 2.67 -23.70 7.69
CA ILE A 211 3.71 -22.69 7.52
C ILE A 211 4.67 -23.37 6.55
N ASN A 212 4.53 -23.05 5.27
CA ASN A 212 5.52 -23.44 4.29
C ASN A 212 6.78 -22.75 4.78
N SER A 213 7.67 -23.52 5.39
CA SER A 213 9.00 -23.11 5.86
C SER A 213 9.89 -22.57 4.71
N GLU A 214 9.31 -22.29 3.58
CA GLU A 214 9.95 -21.84 2.35
C GLU A 214 9.97 -20.30 2.20
N ARG A 215 9.42 -19.54 3.15
CA ARG A 215 9.52 -18.07 3.08
C ARG A 215 10.68 -17.59 3.93
N ALA A 216 11.58 -16.84 3.28
CA ALA A 216 12.60 -16.10 4.00
C ALA A 216 11.94 -14.99 4.84
N CYS A 217 12.35 -14.85 6.09
CA CYS A 217 11.98 -13.70 6.92
C CYS A 217 13.23 -12.91 7.31
N LYS A 218 13.08 -11.60 7.47
CA LYS A 218 14.13 -10.70 7.88
C LYS A 218 14.00 -10.44 9.38
N GLN A 219 15.11 -10.50 10.12
CA GLN A 219 15.14 -10.17 11.55
C GLN A 219 16.42 -9.39 11.87
N ILE A 220 16.34 -8.48 12.84
CA ILE A 220 17.51 -7.85 13.43
C ILE A 220 17.92 -8.72 14.64
N ILE A 221 19.07 -9.36 14.55
CA ILE A 221 19.66 -10.18 15.61
C ILE A 221 21.02 -9.55 15.96
N ASP A 222 21.22 -9.18 17.21
CA ASP A 222 22.44 -8.50 17.69
C ASP A 222 22.77 -7.24 16.89
N GLY A 223 21.76 -6.45 16.50
CA GLY A 223 21.92 -5.22 15.73
C GLY A 223 22.27 -5.41 14.26
N GLN A 224 22.23 -6.64 13.75
CA GLN A 224 22.50 -6.97 12.36
C GLN A 224 21.26 -7.55 11.68
N LEU A 225 20.97 -7.08 10.45
CA LEU A 225 19.91 -7.64 9.62
C LEU A 225 20.31 -9.06 9.18
N ARG A 226 19.46 -10.02 9.47
CA ARG A 226 19.63 -11.42 9.11
C ARG A 226 18.40 -11.92 8.34
N ILE A 227 18.63 -12.87 7.44
CA ILE A 227 17.60 -13.55 6.68
C ILE A 227 17.48 -14.97 7.22
N LEU A 228 16.29 -15.32 7.72
CA LEU A 228 15.98 -16.68 8.14
C LEU A 228 15.21 -17.39 7.04
N TYR A 229 15.69 -18.56 6.62
CA TYR A 229 15.08 -19.36 5.56
C TYR A 229 15.29 -20.85 5.84
N GLN A 230 14.22 -21.63 5.85
CA GLN A 230 14.24 -23.08 6.12
C GLN A 230 15.04 -23.47 7.39
N GLY A 231 14.87 -22.68 8.47
CA GLY A 231 15.57 -22.93 9.74
C GLY A 231 17.03 -22.53 9.77
N LYS A 232 17.54 -21.93 8.72
CA LYS A 232 18.91 -21.42 8.60
C LYS A 232 18.92 -19.90 8.66
N THR A 233 20.05 -19.36 9.10
CA THR A 233 20.28 -17.91 9.18
C THR A 233 21.34 -17.49 8.17
N TYR A 234 21.05 -16.43 7.44
CA TYR A 234 21.95 -15.89 6.42
C TYR A 234 22.20 -14.40 6.70
N ASN A 235 23.36 -13.89 6.32
CA ASN A 235 23.62 -12.46 6.29
C ASN A 235 23.00 -11.80 5.03
N ILE A 236 23.09 -10.46 4.96
CA ILE A 236 22.50 -9.67 3.84
C ILE A 236 23.05 -10.00 2.45
N ILE A 237 24.21 -10.65 2.36
CA ILE A 237 24.81 -11.11 1.10
C ILE A 237 24.54 -12.59 0.82
N GLY A 238 23.62 -13.22 1.58
CA GLY A 238 23.20 -14.61 1.37
C GLY A 238 24.16 -15.67 1.90
N LYS A 239 25.19 -15.31 2.72
CA LYS A 239 26.09 -16.28 3.34
C LYS A 239 25.42 -16.86 4.58
N GLU A 240 25.33 -18.18 4.69
CA GLU A 240 24.87 -18.91 5.89
C GLU A 240 25.82 -18.64 7.08
N LEU A 241 25.23 -18.42 8.27
CA LEU A 241 25.91 -18.03 9.50
C LEU A 241 25.94 -19.19 10.50
#